data_391cfe10e65a980b3daf67b3b2f127f0
#
_entry.id   391cfe10e65a980b3daf67b3b2f127f0
#
_cell.length_a   1.000
_cell.length_b   1.000
_cell.length_c   1.000
_cell.angle_alpha   90.00
_cell.angle_beta   90.00
_cell.angle_gamma   90.00
#
_symmetry.space_group_name_H-M   'P 1'
#
loop_
_entity.id
_entity.type
_entity.pdbx_description
1 polymer ?
#
loop_
_entity_poly.entity_id
_entity_poly.type
_entity_poly.pdbx_seq_one_letter_code
_entity_poly.pdbx_strand_id
1 'polypeptide(L)'
;MRSGITRRWLRGSLLITVLLVLLVEVMFLYSATRSYYNGVQQTMYRRFSSITGQLKMYTGETSQKTAASRSVALRRMVEQFSDKDKYEFMLLDSYGGVIASSSGTDAEGIVTRTDFEQAQDAVDGQGIAIYRTQSGEMVMAACCLVPYAAEDVAAMRLVTSLTLVEEQLKRTVVVALIMGAAVLAFTIMSGLYFVRSIVVPLGQVERTAAGIARGELDVRLPVTGDERDEVDRLRGTINLSLIHI
;
A
#
# COMPACT_ATOMS: atom_id res chain seq x y z
N MET A 1 0.29 -17.14 43.22
CA MET A 1 0.42 -17.97 41.97
C MET A 1 -0.41 -17.34 40.89
N ARG A 2 0.19 -16.87 39.77
CA ARG A 2 -0.58 -16.32 38.65
C ARG A 2 -1.34 -17.48 37.99
N SER A 3 -2.66 -17.43 37.96
CA SER A 3 -3.48 -18.50 37.40
C SER A 3 -3.04 -18.80 35.95
N GLY A 4 -2.79 -20.06 35.64
CA GLY A 4 -2.33 -20.47 34.29
C GLY A 4 -3.34 -20.13 33.19
N ILE A 5 -4.62 -20.00 33.55
CA ILE A 5 -5.73 -19.65 32.67
C ILE A 5 -5.59 -18.20 32.15
N THR A 6 -5.35 -17.23 33.05
CA THR A 6 -5.17 -15.82 32.68
C THR A 6 -4.02 -15.61 31.71
N ARG A 7 -2.90 -16.28 31.98
CA ARG A 7 -1.71 -16.19 31.15
C ARG A 7 -1.89 -16.84 29.76
N ARG A 8 -2.63 -17.96 29.72
CA ARG A 8 -2.96 -18.64 28.46
C ARG A 8 -3.94 -17.82 27.62
N TRP A 9 -4.99 -17.27 28.26
CA TRP A 9 -5.97 -16.44 27.59
C TRP A 9 -5.35 -15.15 27.03
N LEU A 10 -4.58 -14.44 27.85
CA LEU A 10 -3.91 -13.19 27.43
C LEU A 10 -2.95 -13.42 26.25
N ARG A 11 -2.15 -14.48 26.32
CA ARG A 11 -1.24 -14.85 25.22
C ARG A 11 -2.00 -15.21 23.95
N GLY A 12 -3.05 -16.00 24.06
CA GLY A 12 -3.87 -16.41 22.91
C GLY A 12 -4.56 -15.21 22.24
N SER A 13 -5.20 -14.37 23.03
CA SER A 13 -5.87 -13.15 22.55
C SER A 13 -4.88 -12.19 21.88
N LEU A 14 -3.72 -11.95 22.50
CA LEU A 14 -2.71 -11.04 21.99
C LEU A 14 -2.07 -11.60 20.70
N LEU A 15 -1.82 -12.89 20.62
CA LEU A 15 -1.29 -13.55 19.43
C LEU A 15 -2.27 -13.43 18.25
N ILE A 16 -3.56 -13.70 18.49
CA ILE A 16 -4.60 -13.58 17.46
C ILE A 16 -4.68 -12.14 16.97
N THR A 17 -4.67 -11.16 17.88
CA THR A 17 -4.73 -9.73 17.51
C THR A 17 -3.50 -9.29 16.71
N VAL A 18 -2.29 -9.70 17.12
CA VAL A 18 -1.05 -9.41 16.37
C VAL A 18 -1.13 -9.98 14.96
N LEU A 19 -1.59 -11.24 14.84
CA LEU A 19 -1.68 -11.92 13.55
C LEU A 19 -2.71 -11.25 12.63
N LEU A 20 -3.84 -10.82 13.19
CA LEU A 20 -4.89 -10.11 12.46
C LEU A 20 -4.42 -8.72 12.01
N VAL A 21 -3.75 -7.96 12.88
CA VAL A 21 -3.18 -6.65 12.53
C VAL A 21 -2.15 -6.79 11.42
N LEU A 22 -1.21 -7.75 11.53
CA LEU A 22 -0.22 -8.00 10.50
C LEU A 22 -0.86 -8.36 9.15
N LEU A 23 -1.89 -9.20 9.16
CA LEU A 23 -2.60 -9.59 7.94
C LEU A 23 -3.26 -8.38 7.27
N VAL A 24 -3.94 -7.54 8.05
CA VAL A 24 -4.59 -6.32 7.55
C VAL A 24 -3.56 -5.34 7.02
N GLU A 25 -2.43 -5.13 7.72
CA GLU A 25 -1.36 -4.24 7.27
C GLU A 25 -0.73 -4.71 5.95
N VAL A 26 -0.40 -5.99 5.85
CA VAL A 26 0.16 -6.55 4.60
C VAL A 26 -0.81 -6.38 3.45
N MET A 27 -2.09 -6.68 3.65
CA MET A 27 -3.13 -6.54 2.63
C MET A 27 -3.31 -5.06 2.23
N PHE A 28 -3.30 -4.15 3.20
CA PHE A 28 -3.39 -2.70 2.97
C PHE A 28 -2.21 -2.18 2.16
N LEU A 29 -0.97 -2.52 2.57
CA LEU A 29 0.25 -2.09 1.88
C LEU A 29 0.32 -2.65 0.46
N TYR A 30 -0.05 -3.91 0.26
CA TYR A 30 -0.15 -4.51 -1.07
C TYR A 30 -1.15 -3.78 -1.96
N SER A 31 -2.36 -3.50 -1.43
CA SER A 31 -3.41 -2.77 -2.15
C SER A 31 -2.98 -1.34 -2.47
N ALA A 32 -2.38 -0.63 -1.51
CA ALA A 32 -1.89 0.72 -1.70
C ALA A 32 -0.81 0.77 -2.79
N THR A 33 0.20 -0.10 -2.70
CA THR A 33 1.28 -0.19 -3.69
C THR A 33 0.71 -0.41 -5.08
N ARG A 34 -0.15 -1.41 -5.24
CA ARG A 34 -0.80 -1.70 -6.52
C ARG A 34 -1.62 -0.53 -7.06
N SER A 35 -2.35 0.17 -6.18
CA SER A 35 -3.15 1.33 -6.56
C SER A 35 -2.30 2.49 -7.07
N TYR A 36 -1.17 2.79 -6.41
CA TYR A 36 -0.26 3.85 -6.85
C TYR A 36 0.34 3.56 -8.23
N TYR A 37 0.88 2.35 -8.44
CA TYR A 37 1.46 1.98 -9.73
C TYR A 37 0.42 1.95 -10.86
N ASN A 38 -0.76 1.39 -10.60
CA ASN A 38 -1.87 1.39 -11.56
C ASN A 38 -2.34 2.83 -11.89
N GLY A 39 -2.34 3.74 -10.91
CA GLY A 39 -2.68 5.14 -11.11
C GLY A 39 -1.74 5.84 -12.08
N VAL A 40 -0.42 5.63 -11.92
CA VAL A 40 0.58 6.16 -12.87
C VAL A 40 0.38 5.57 -14.25
N GLN A 41 0.25 4.25 -14.35
CA GLN A 41 0.01 3.53 -15.60
C GLN A 41 -1.20 4.07 -16.36
N GLN A 42 -2.35 4.19 -15.70
CA GLN A 42 -3.56 4.72 -16.33
C GLN A 42 -3.40 6.18 -16.78
N THR A 43 -2.63 6.97 -16.04
CA THR A 43 -2.35 8.35 -16.42
C THR A 43 -1.49 8.42 -17.67
N MET A 44 -0.46 7.56 -17.78
CA MET A 44 0.37 7.45 -18.98
C MET A 44 -0.45 7.01 -20.19
N TYR A 45 -1.32 6.02 -20.07
CA TYR A 45 -2.17 5.56 -21.17
C TYR A 45 -3.18 6.61 -21.63
N ARG A 46 -3.76 7.36 -20.69
CA ARG A 46 -4.61 8.51 -21.05
C ARG A 46 -3.84 9.58 -21.84
N ARG A 47 -2.57 9.80 -21.47
CA ARG A 47 -1.68 10.69 -22.23
C ARG A 47 -1.40 10.17 -23.63
N PHE A 48 -1.13 8.90 -23.82
CA PHE A 48 -0.99 8.30 -25.16
C PHE A 48 -2.21 8.57 -26.03
N SER A 49 -3.41 8.36 -25.50
CA SER A 49 -4.65 8.64 -26.25
C SER A 49 -4.73 10.11 -26.71
N SER A 50 -4.34 11.06 -25.86
CA SER A 50 -4.27 12.48 -26.22
C SER A 50 -3.22 12.77 -27.29
N ILE A 51 -2.01 12.20 -27.14
CA ILE A 51 -0.90 12.38 -28.07
C ILE A 51 -1.22 11.72 -29.42
N THR A 52 -1.81 10.53 -29.41
CA THR A 52 -2.24 9.82 -30.64
C THR A 52 -3.30 10.61 -31.38
N GLY A 53 -4.21 11.29 -30.68
CA GLY A 53 -5.17 12.21 -31.28
C GLY A 53 -4.51 13.38 -32.00
N GLN A 54 -3.53 14.00 -31.34
CA GLN A 54 -2.71 15.06 -31.95
C GLN A 54 -1.91 14.53 -33.15
N LEU A 55 -1.28 13.36 -33.01
CA LEU A 55 -0.52 12.72 -34.07
C LEU A 55 -1.38 12.49 -35.32
N LYS A 56 -2.61 11.99 -35.16
CA LYS A 56 -3.55 11.80 -36.26
C LYS A 56 -3.91 13.11 -36.98
N MET A 57 -4.03 14.22 -36.23
CA MET A 57 -4.21 15.54 -36.83
C MET A 57 -2.99 15.95 -37.65
N TYR A 58 -1.79 15.80 -37.11
CA TYR A 58 -0.55 16.12 -37.82
C TYR A 58 -0.31 15.24 -39.05
N THR A 59 -0.65 13.95 -39.00
CA THR A 59 -0.49 13.02 -40.10
C THR A 59 -1.64 13.11 -41.12
N GLY A 60 -2.87 13.40 -40.69
CA GLY A 60 -4.06 13.54 -41.52
C GLY A 60 -4.05 14.79 -42.40
N GLU A 61 -3.66 15.95 -41.87
CA GLU A 61 -3.45 17.18 -42.63
C GLU A 61 -2.26 17.09 -43.61
N THR A 62 -1.37 16.12 -43.35
CA THR A 62 -0.10 15.95 -44.08
C THR A 62 -0.21 14.84 -45.15
N SER A 63 -1.40 14.28 -45.41
CA SER A 63 -1.60 13.22 -46.41
C SER A 63 -1.05 13.51 -47.81
N GLN A 64 -0.74 14.80 -48.12
CA GLN A 64 -0.08 15.22 -49.35
C GLN A 64 1.42 15.49 -49.19
N LYS A 65 2.00 15.38 -47.96
CA LYS A 65 3.42 15.66 -47.71
C LYS A 65 4.27 14.38 -47.83
N THR A 66 5.47 14.56 -48.35
CA THR A 66 6.49 13.48 -48.47
C THR A 66 6.82 12.87 -47.09
N ALA A 67 7.25 11.60 -47.05
CA ALA A 67 7.68 10.91 -45.82
C ALA A 67 8.67 11.73 -44.99
N ALA A 68 9.61 12.42 -45.64
CA ALA A 68 10.54 13.34 -44.99
C ALA A 68 9.88 14.53 -44.25
N SER A 69 8.78 15.04 -44.77
CA SER A 69 8.02 16.14 -44.08
C SER A 69 7.27 15.64 -42.86
N ARG A 70 6.85 14.37 -42.84
CA ARG A 70 6.18 13.76 -41.69
C ARG A 70 7.14 13.53 -40.53
N SER A 71 8.35 13.00 -40.79
CA SER A 71 9.35 12.78 -39.76
C SER A 71 9.84 14.10 -39.12
N VAL A 72 9.98 15.16 -39.90
CA VAL A 72 10.30 16.49 -39.39
C VAL A 72 9.18 17.05 -38.49
N ALA A 73 7.91 16.87 -38.90
CA ALA A 73 6.77 17.31 -38.09
C ALA A 73 6.68 16.55 -36.76
N LEU A 74 6.95 15.24 -36.79
CA LEU A 74 6.97 14.39 -35.58
C LEU A 74 8.10 14.80 -34.62
N ARG A 75 9.31 15.05 -35.12
CA ARG A 75 10.43 15.54 -34.31
C ARG A 75 10.09 16.88 -33.64
N ARG A 76 9.48 17.81 -34.37
CA ARG A 76 9.01 19.08 -33.78
C ARG A 76 7.96 18.88 -32.70
N MET A 77 7.06 17.92 -32.88
CA MET A 77 6.05 17.59 -31.84
C MET A 77 6.70 17.08 -30.56
N VAL A 78 7.75 16.26 -30.69
CA VAL A 78 8.56 15.80 -29.54
C VAL A 78 9.29 16.98 -28.88
N GLU A 79 9.96 17.83 -29.67
CA GLU A 79 10.67 19.01 -29.17
C GLU A 79 9.75 20.02 -28.49
N GLN A 80 8.51 20.16 -28.94
CA GLN A 80 7.49 21.07 -28.39
C GLN A 80 6.58 20.42 -27.36
N PHE A 81 6.89 19.19 -26.90
CA PHE A 81 6.10 18.50 -25.90
C PHE A 81 5.97 19.34 -24.62
N SER A 82 4.74 19.62 -24.19
CA SER A 82 4.47 20.61 -23.13
C SER A 82 4.74 20.09 -21.72
N ASP A 83 4.71 18.77 -21.50
CA ASP A 83 4.81 18.17 -20.18
C ASP A 83 6.19 17.57 -19.88
N LYS A 84 7.26 18.18 -20.42
CA LYS A 84 8.66 17.72 -20.26
C LYS A 84 9.09 17.57 -18.80
N ASP A 85 8.51 18.38 -17.90
CA ASP A 85 8.82 18.34 -16.46
C ASP A 85 8.32 17.06 -15.77
N LYS A 86 7.34 16.37 -16.39
CA LYS A 86 6.69 15.18 -15.80
C LYS A 86 6.99 13.91 -16.58
N TYR A 87 7.11 14.05 -17.89
CA TYR A 87 7.27 12.92 -18.80
C TYR A 87 8.35 13.20 -19.81
N GLU A 88 9.22 12.23 -20.01
CA GLU A 88 10.08 12.21 -21.19
C GLU A 88 9.33 11.50 -22.31
N PHE A 89 9.13 12.17 -23.43
CA PHE A 89 8.45 11.64 -24.60
C PHE A 89 9.46 11.29 -25.68
N MET A 90 9.38 10.06 -26.21
CA MET A 90 10.28 9.52 -27.22
C MET A 90 9.51 8.90 -28.36
N LEU A 91 10.11 8.98 -29.56
CA LEU A 91 9.72 8.20 -30.74
C LEU A 91 10.69 7.05 -30.94
N LEU A 92 10.17 5.86 -31.23
CA LEU A 92 10.96 4.65 -31.43
C LEU A 92 10.82 4.14 -32.87
N ASP A 93 11.89 3.56 -33.38
CA ASP A 93 11.90 2.79 -34.64
C ASP A 93 11.33 1.38 -34.43
N SER A 94 11.30 0.60 -35.52
CA SER A 94 10.84 -0.79 -35.53
C SER A 94 11.68 -1.77 -34.70
N TYR A 95 12.86 -1.36 -34.26
CA TYR A 95 13.77 -2.13 -33.42
C TYR A 95 13.76 -1.66 -31.96
N GLY A 96 12.93 -0.65 -31.63
CA GLY A 96 12.90 -0.02 -30.31
C GLY A 96 14.02 0.98 -30.08
N GLY A 97 14.73 1.39 -31.15
CA GLY A 97 15.73 2.45 -31.09
C GLY A 97 15.08 3.82 -30.99
N VAL A 98 15.69 4.77 -30.26
CA VAL A 98 15.16 6.12 -30.10
C VAL A 98 15.50 6.98 -31.30
N ILE A 99 14.49 7.51 -31.97
CA ILE A 99 14.61 8.41 -33.12
C ILE A 99 14.67 9.88 -32.65
N ALA A 100 13.86 10.21 -31.64
CA ALA A 100 13.79 11.54 -31.07
C ALA A 100 13.33 11.48 -29.61
N SER A 101 13.87 12.37 -28.76
CA SER A 101 13.48 12.53 -27.36
C SER A 101 13.19 14.00 -27.04
N SER A 102 12.20 14.21 -26.17
CA SER A 102 11.85 15.57 -25.68
C SER A 102 12.88 16.15 -24.73
N SER A 103 13.76 15.32 -24.15
CA SER A 103 14.87 15.76 -23.28
C SER A 103 16.09 16.21 -24.09
N GLY A 104 16.15 15.89 -25.37
CA GLY A 104 17.30 16.15 -26.23
C GLY A 104 18.57 15.37 -25.89
N THR A 105 18.51 14.50 -24.89
CA THR A 105 19.61 13.59 -24.56
C THR A 105 19.57 12.38 -25.48
N ASP A 106 20.73 12.04 -26.04
CA ASP A 106 20.93 10.80 -26.77
C ASP A 106 20.54 9.62 -25.85
N ALA A 107 19.85 8.65 -26.43
CA ALA A 107 19.19 7.52 -25.74
C ALA A 107 20.15 6.54 -25.00
N GLU A 108 21.38 6.96 -24.69
CA GLU A 108 22.39 6.12 -24.01
C GLU A 108 22.00 5.67 -22.58
N GLY A 109 20.99 6.29 -21.98
CA GLY A 109 20.49 5.94 -20.64
C GLY A 109 19.36 4.90 -20.57
N ILE A 110 18.84 4.41 -21.72
CA ILE A 110 17.72 3.48 -21.73
C ILE A 110 18.24 2.05 -21.57
N VAL A 111 18.09 1.54 -20.35
CA VAL A 111 18.61 0.23 -19.93
C VAL A 111 17.76 -0.94 -20.43
N THR A 112 16.51 -0.73 -20.84
CA THR A 112 15.60 -1.82 -21.21
C THR A 112 14.69 -1.48 -22.39
N ARG A 113 14.33 -2.51 -23.16
CA ARG A 113 13.33 -2.47 -24.24
C ARG A 113 12.06 -3.28 -23.88
N THR A 114 11.96 -3.72 -22.65
CA THR A 114 10.91 -4.62 -22.20
C THR A 114 9.49 -4.06 -22.44
N ASP A 115 9.31 -2.75 -22.30
CA ASP A 115 8.04 -2.07 -22.59
C ASP A 115 7.70 -2.13 -24.10
N PHE A 116 8.69 -2.01 -24.97
CA PHE A 116 8.50 -2.12 -26.41
C PHE A 116 8.21 -3.57 -26.84
N GLU A 117 8.95 -4.55 -26.31
CA GLU A 117 8.73 -5.97 -26.56
C GLU A 117 7.33 -6.40 -26.10
N GLN A 118 6.90 -5.97 -24.89
CA GLN A 118 5.55 -6.20 -24.40
C GLN A 118 4.49 -5.56 -25.29
N ALA A 119 4.74 -4.35 -25.82
CA ALA A 119 3.81 -3.70 -26.74
C ALA A 119 3.67 -4.45 -28.06
N GLN A 120 4.74 -5.09 -28.55
CA GLN A 120 4.69 -5.91 -29.76
C GLN A 120 3.85 -7.18 -29.57
N ASP A 121 3.93 -7.79 -28.38
CA ASP A 121 3.21 -9.03 -28.06
C ASP A 121 1.75 -8.78 -27.62
N ALA A 122 1.44 -7.56 -27.20
CA ALA A 122 0.12 -7.20 -26.68
C ALA A 122 -0.89 -6.92 -27.80
N VAL A 123 -2.13 -7.42 -27.64
CA VAL A 123 -3.22 -7.22 -28.60
C VAL A 123 -3.59 -5.73 -28.76
N ASP A 124 -3.45 -4.95 -27.69
CA ASP A 124 -3.72 -3.51 -27.67
C ASP A 124 -2.51 -2.66 -28.11
N GLY A 125 -1.38 -3.29 -28.41
CA GLY A 125 -0.15 -2.62 -28.81
C GLY A 125 0.46 -1.76 -27.70
N GLN A 126 0.22 -2.09 -26.43
CA GLN A 126 0.70 -1.33 -25.28
C GLN A 126 1.57 -2.20 -24.37
N GLY A 127 2.68 -1.62 -23.88
CA GLY A 127 3.58 -2.29 -22.97
C GLY A 127 4.07 -1.35 -21.87
N ILE A 128 4.42 -1.90 -20.71
CA ILE A 128 4.94 -1.16 -19.58
C ILE A 128 6.13 -1.89 -18.98
N ALA A 129 7.17 -1.12 -18.65
CA ALA A 129 8.29 -1.60 -17.87
C ALA A 129 8.59 -0.63 -16.72
N ILE A 130 8.96 -1.19 -15.57
CA ILE A 130 9.49 -0.45 -14.43
C ILE A 130 10.93 -0.87 -14.27
N TYR A 131 11.83 0.08 -14.26
CA TYR A 131 13.26 -0.20 -14.13
C TYR A 131 13.97 0.91 -13.36
N ARG A 132 15.19 0.62 -12.96
CA ARG A 132 16.06 1.59 -12.29
C ARG A 132 17.07 2.13 -13.30
N THR A 133 17.15 3.46 -13.39
CA THR A 133 18.13 4.14 -14.24
C THR A 133 19.54 3.95 -13.72
N GLN A 134 20.56 4.30 -14.51
CA GLN A 134 21.95 4.29 -14.06
C GLN A 134 22.19 5.24 -12.88
N SER A 135 21.42 6.32 -12.76
CA SER A 135 21.44 7.23 -11.60
C SER A 135 20.81 6.63 -10.34
N GLY A 136 20.21 5.44 -10.42
CA GLY A 136 19.54 4.77 -9.31
C GLY A 136 18.07 5.15 -9.12
N GLU A 137 17.53 6.00 -9.98
CA GLU A 137 16.14 6.44 -9.93
C GLU A 137 15.19 5.37 -10.51
N MET A 138 14.07 5.12 -9.83
CA MET A 138 13.01 4.26 -10.35
C MET A 138 12.16 5.02 -11.34
N VAL A 139 11.98 4.46 -12.52
CA VAL A 139 11.17 5.04 -13.60
C VAL A 139 10.17 4.02 -14.13
N MET A 140 9.06 4.51 -14.64
CA MET A 140 8.10 3.74 -15.41
C MET A 140 8.14 4.21 -16.85
N ALA A 141 8.41 3.28 -17.76
CA ALA A 141 8.30 3.47 -19.19
C ALA A 141 7.02 2.79 -19.69
N ALA A 142 6.22 3.51 -20.45
CA ALA A 142 5.09 2.97 -21.17
C ALA A 142 5.31 3.16 -22.66
N CYS A 143 5.06 2.12 -23.44
CA CYS A 143 5.19 2.10 -24.89
C CYS A 143 3.83 1.87 -25.54
N CYS A 144 3.58 2.53 -26.68
CA CYS A 144 2.39 2.33 -27.50
C CYS A 144 2.79 2.28 -28.97
N LEU A 145 2.40 1.21 -29.66
CA LEU A 145 2.64 1.06 -31.08
C LEU A 145 1.80 2.06 -31.89
N VAL A 146 2.41 2.69 -32.88
CA VAL A 146 1.78 3.67 -33.78
C VAL A 146 2.11 3.37 -35.24
N PRO A 147 1.65 2.23 -35.76
CA PRO A 147 2.08 1.68 -37.04
C PRO A 147 1.76 2.59 -38.25
N TYR A 148 1.03 3.68 -38.05
CA TYR A 148 0.61 4.58 -39.14
C TYR A 148 1.23 5.98 -39.04
N ALA A 149 2.14 6.23 -38.11
CA ALA A 149 2.65 7.58 -37.86
C ALA A 149 3.61 8.06 -38.94
N ALA A 150 4.63 7.26 -39.26
CA ALA A 150 5.58 7.47 -40.37
C ALA A 150 6.30 6.14 -40.68
N GLU A 151 7.01 6.06 -41.81
CA GLU A 151 7.75 4.85 -42.20
C GLU A 151 8.90 4.50 -41.23
N ASP A 152 9.46 5.52 -40.57
CA ASP A 152 10.58 5.42 -39.64
C ASP A 152 10.14 5.35 -38.17
N VAL A 153 8.84 5.55 -37.83
CA VAL A 153 8.31 5.56 -36.46
C VAL A 153 7.36 4.39 -36.25
N ALA A 154 7.72 3.46 -35.38
CA ALA A 154 6.93 2.30 -35.03
C ALA A 154 6.18 2.45 -33.70
N ALA A 155 6.75 3.19 -32.75
CA ALA A 155 6.16 3.34 -31.42
C ALA A 155 6.45 4.71 -30.79
N MET A 156 5.62 5.04 -29.81
CA MET A 156 5.82 6.15 -28.87
C MET A 156 6.11 5.60 -27.49
N ARG A 157 7.04 6.19 -26.79
CA ARG A 157 7.37 5.88 -25.40
C ARG A 157 7.20 7.12 -24.52
N LEU A 158 6.59 6.94 -23.37
CA LEU A 158 6.59 7.91 -22.28
C LEU A 158 7.35 7.32 -21.09
N VAL A 159 8.27 8.09 -20.54
CA VAL A 159 9.00 7.72 -19.32
C VAL A 159 8.69 8.74 -18.24
N THR A 160 8.41 8.27 -17.02
CA THR A 160 8.16 9.13 -15.86
C THR A 160 8.92 8.63 -14.64
N SER A 161 9.39 9.57 -13.82
CA SER A 161 9.98 9.26 -12.53
C SER A 161 8.94 8.73 -11.55
N LEU A 162 9.31 7.70 -10.78
CA LEU A 162 8.52 7.16 -9.69
C LEU A 162 8.95 7.68 -8.31
N THR A 163 9.86 8.64 -8.24
CA THR A 163 10.41 9.17 -6.98
C THR A 163 9.31 9.68 -6.06
N LEU A 164 8.33 10.43 -6.59
CA LEU A 164 7.18 10.90 -5.80
C LEU A 164 6.30 9.75 -5.30
N VAL A 165 6.14 8.71 -6.11
CA VAL A 165 5.39 7.50 -5.74
C VAL A 165 6.10 6.75 -4.62
N GLU A 166 7.41 6.59 -4.71
CA GLU A 166 8.23 5.96 -3.66
C GLU A 166 8.14 6.75 -2.34
N GLU A 167 8.17 8.07 -2.41
CA GLU A 167 8.04 8.92 -1.22
C GLU A 167 6.66 8.80 -0.58
N GLN A 168 5.60 8.84 -1.38
CA GLN A 168 4.23 8.62 -0.91
C GLN A 168 4.04 7.22 -0.32
N LEU A 169 4.61 6.18 -0.93
CA LEU A 169 4.60 4.82 -0.39
C LEU A 169 5.31 4.73 0.96
N LYS A 170 6.51 5.31 1.08
CA LYS A 170 7.24 5.37 2.36
C LYS A 170 6.40 6.02 3.46
N ARG A 171 5.77 7.15 3.16
CA ARG A 171 4.86 7.82 4.10
C ARG A 171 3.68 6.95 4.48
N THR A 172 3.06 6.28 3.53
CA THR A 172 1.94 5.36 3.76
C THR A 172 2.34 4.19 4.66
N VAL A 173 3.53 3.59 4.43
CA VAL A 173 4.09 2.53 5.27
C VAL A 173 4.28 3.02 6.72
N VAL A 174 4.88 4.19 6.91
CA VAL A 174 5.10 4.75 8.25
C VAL A 174 3.77 4.99 8.98
N VAL A 175 2.78 5.55 8.30
CA VAL A 175 1.45 5.77 8.89
C VAL A 175 0.78 4.44 9.26
N ALA A 176 0.84 3.44 8.40
CA ALA A 176 0.29 2.11 8.68
C ALA A 176 0.95 1.49 9.92
N LEU A 177 2.29 1.52 10.02
CA LEU A 177 3.02 0.99 11.18
C LEU A 177 2.65 1.71 12.48
N ILE A 178 2.48 3.04 12.45
CA ILE A 178 2.05 3.81 13.62
C ILE A 178 0.64 3.39 14.05
N MET A 179 -0.28 3.24 13.10
CA MET A 179 -1.66 2.80 13.38
C MET A 179 -1.70 1.38 13.95
N GLY A 180 -0.95 0.44 13.37
CA GLY A 180 -0.83 -0.92 13.89
C GLY A 180 -0.27 -0.96 15.30
N ALA A 181 0.80 -0.20 15.58
CA ALA A 181 1.37 -0.06 16.92
C ALA A 181 0.35 0.51 17.93
N ALA A 182 -0.44 1.51 17.53
CA ALA A 182 -1.49 2.09 18.37
C ALA A 182 -2.59 1.07 18.70
N VAL A 183 -3.04 0.28 17.73
CA VAL A 183 -4.02 -0.81 17.94
C VAL A 183 -3.47 -1.86 18.91
N LEU A 184 -2.22 -2.26 18.75
CA LEU A 184 -1.57 -3.22 19.65
C LEU A 184 -1.44 -2.67 21.08
N ALA A 185 -1.02 -1.40 21.23
CA ALA A 185 -0.92 -0.73 22.52
C ALA A 185 -2.28 -0.67 23.23
N PHE A 186 -3.33 -0.29 22.49
CA PHE A 186 -4.70 -0.26 23.01
C PHE A 186 -5.19 -1.65 23.44
N THR A 187 -4.89 -2.68 22.65
CA THR A 187 -5.25 -4.07 22.99
C THR A 187 -4.55 -4.55 24.26
N ILE A 188 -3.26 -4.25 24.40
CA ILE A 188 -2.50 -4.61 25.61
C ILE A 188 -3.09 -3.88 26.83
N MET A 189 -3.37 -2.59 26.70
CA MET A 189 -3.92 -1.78 27.79
C MET A 189 -5.30 -2.25 28.23
N SER A 190 -6.18 -2.55 27.25
CA SER A 190 -7.50 -3.12 27.50
C SER A 190 -7.43 -4.49 28.17
N GLY A 191 -6.52 -5.36 27.70
CA GLY A 191 -6.28 -6.67 28.32
C GLY A 191 -5.78 -6.60 29.74
N LEU A 192 -4.86 -5.66 30.04
CA LEU A 192 -4.38 -5.41 31.41
C LEU A 192 -5.47 -4.88 32.32
N TYR A 193 -6.31 -3.96 31.81
CA TYR A 193 -7.48 -3.46 32.52
C TYR A 193 -8.44 -4.60 32.84
N PHE A 194 -8.80 -5.43 31.88
CA PHE A 194 -9.66 -6.58 32.07
C PHE A 194 -9.13 -7.57 33.12
N VAL A 195 -7.83 -7.86 33.08
CA VAL A 195 -7.20 -8.73 34.07
C VAL A 195 -7.32 -8.14 35.48
N ARG A 196 -7.10 -6.84 35.65
CA ARG A 196 -7.13 -6.19 36.95
C ARG A 196 -8.55 -6.02 37.50
N SER A 197 -9.51 -5.69 36.62
CA SER A 197 -10.89 -5.39 37.05
C SER A 197 -11.76 -6.64 37.22
N ILE A 198 -11.47 -7.73 36.52
CA ILE A 198 -12.35 -8.91 36.55
C ILE A 198 -11.59 -10.16 37.02
N VAL A 199 -10.48 -10.51 36.38
CA VAL A 199 -9.85 -11.81 36.62
C VAL A 199 -9.24 -11.91 38.00
N VAL A 200 -8.55 -10.85 38.46
CA VAL A 200 -7.91 -10.84 39.78
C VAL A 200 -8.97 -10.92 40.90
N PRO A 201 -10.03 -10.11 40.88
CA PRO A 201 -11.11 -10.20 41.87
C PRO A 201 -11.81 -11.54 41.90
N LEU A 202 -12.15 -12.12 40.75
CA LEU A 202 -12.78 -13.45 40.69
C LEU A 202 -11.86 -14.55 41.26
N GLY A 203 -10.54 -14.46 41.03
CA GLY A 203 -9.59 -15.37 41.62
C GLY A 203 -9.46 -15.21 43.16
N GLN A 204 -9.75 -14.04 43.71
CA GLN A 204 -9.85 -13.82 45.17
C GLN A 204 -11.11 -14.50 45.72
N VAL A 205 -12.26 -14.32 45.05
CA VAL A 205 -13.51 -14.97 45.41
C VAL A 205 -13.34 -16.51 45.43
N GLU A 206 -12.77 -17.08 44.40
CA GLU A 206 -12.50 -18.53 44.32
C GLU A 206 -11.66 -19.04 45.51
N ARG A 207 -10.58 -18.32 45.87
CA ARG A 207 -9.70 -18.73 46.99
C ARG A 207 -10.42 -18.62 48.32
N THR A 208 -11.18 -17.55 48.55
CA THR A 208 -11.97 -17.38 49.76
C THR A 208 -13.03 -18.47 49.89
N ALA A 209 -13.75 -18.77 48.81
CA ALA A 209 -14.72 -19.87 48.81
C ALA A 209 -14.05 -21.22 49.13
N ALA A 210 -12.89 -21.50 48.59
CA ALA A 210 -12.09 -22.71 48.89
C ALA A 210 -11.61 -22.71 50.36
N GLY A 211 -11.27 -21.56 50.95
CA GLY A 211 -10.92 -21.42 52.37
C GLY A 211 -12.13 -21.73 53.28
N ILE A 212 -13.29 -21.15 52.99
CA ILE A 212 -14.54 -21.41 53.69
C ILE A 212 -14.89 -22.91 53.71
N ALA A 213 -14.73 -23.58 52.55
CA ALA A 213 -14.93 -25.02 52.46
C ALA A 213 -13.98 -25.87 53.35
N ARG A 214 -12.84 -25.29 53.74
CA ARG A 214 -11.88 -25.89 54.68
C ARG A 214 -12.12 -25.49 56.17
N GLY A 215 -13.13 -24.64 56.41
CA GLY A 215 -13.44 -24.20 57.77
C GLY A 215 -12.74 -22.88 58.16
N GLU A 216 -12.14 -22.15 57.24
CA GLU A 216 -11.46 -20.86 57.49
C GLU A 216 -12.54 -19.73 57.40
N LEU A 217 -13.29 -19.51 58.49
CA LEU A 217 -14.45 -18.60 58.52
C LEU A 217 -14.10 -17.14 58.81
N ASP A 218 -12.84 -16.86 59.18
CA ASP A 218 -12.37 -15.46 59.52
C ASP A 218 -11.94 -14.63 58.29
N VAL A 219 -11.91 -15.25 57.13
CA VAL A 219 -11.47 -14.59 55.88
C VAL A 219 -12.60 -13.68 55.36
N ARG A 220 -12.23 -12.43 54.98
CA ARG A 220 -13.16 -11.46 54.38
C ARG A 220 -12.60 -10.99 53.04
N LEU A 221 -13.47 -10.75 52.06
CA LEU A 221 -13.13 -10.16 50.77
C LEU A 221 -13.13 -8.64 50.86
N PRO A 222 -12.12 -7.95 50.33
CA PRO A 222 -12.15 -6.50 50.25
C PRO A 222 -13.28 -6.05 49.32
N VAL A 223 -14.12 -5.16 49.80
CA VAL A 223 -15.20 -4.51 49.03
C VAL A 223 -14.79 -3.06 48.82
N THR A 224 -14.83 -2.59 47.57
CA THR A 224 -14.45 -1.21 47.22
C THR A 224 -15.59 -0.20 47.43
N GLY A 225 -16.83 -0.68 47.69
CA GLY A 225 -17.97 0.17 47.95
C GLY A 225 -18.69 0.68 46.70
N ASP A 226 -18.30 0.24 45.51
CA ASP A 226 -19.03 0.55 44.29
C ASP A 226 -20.12 -0.52 44.03
N GLU A 227 -21.35 -0.21 44.47
CA GLU A 227 -22.50 -1.12 44.30
C GLU A 227 -22.89 -1.39 42.84
N ARG A 228 -22.34 -0.66 41.88
CA ARG A 228 -22.58 -0.85 40.43
C ARG A 228 -21.72 -1.96 39.83
N ASP A 229 -20.64 -2.37 40.52
CA ASP A 229 -19.78 -3.46 40.08
C ASP A 229 -20.33 -4.81 40.54
N GLU A 230 -20.70 -5.67 39.60
CA GLU A 230 -21.20 -7.01 39.85
C GLU A 230 -20.21 -7.86 40.67
N VAL A 231 -18.93 -7.63 40.51
CA VAL A 231 -17.85 -8.33 41.25
C VAL A 231 -17.89 -7.90 42.73
N ASP A 232 -18.06 -6.59 42.99
CA ASP A 232 -18.14 -6.08 44.36
C ASP A 232 -19.44 -6.52 45.05
N ARG A 233 -20.59 -6.59 44.34
CA ARG A 233 -21.84 -7.21 44.86
C ARG A 233 -21.66 -8.68 45.21
N LEU A 234 -20.93 -9.46 44.37
CA LEU A 234 -20.61 -10.85 44.68
C LEU A 234 -19.75 -10.97 45.95
N ARG A 235 -18.73 -10.11 46.11
CA ARG A 235 -17.89 -10.04 47.31
C ARG A 235 -18.71 -9.73 48.58
N GLY A 236 -19.60 -8.75 48.47
CA GLY A 236 -20.54 -8.38 49.55
C GLY A 236 -21.45 -9.54 49.97
N THR A 237 -22.02 -10.25 49.00
CA THR A 237 -22.89 -11.41 49.26
C THR A 237 -22.12 -12.54 49.96
N ILE A 238 -20.89 -12.83 49.57
CA ILE A 238 -20.06 -13.85 50.24
C ILE A 238 -19.72 -13.43 51.66
N ASN A 239 -19.35 -12.15 51.87
CA ASN A 239 -19.08 -11.65 53.21
C ASN A 239 -20.29 -11.71 54.12
N LEU A 240 -21.51 -11.41 53.59
CA LEU A 240 -22.77 -11.55 54.35
C LEU A 240 -23.07 -13.01 54.71
N SER A 241 -22.86 -13.95 53.76
CA SER A 241 -23.04 -15.38 54.04
C SER A 241 -22.15 -15.88 55.18
N LEU A 242 -20.92 -15.32 55.29
CA LEU A 242 -19.97 -15.67 56.36
C LEU A 242 -20.35 -15.09 57.74
N ILE A 243 -21.26 -14.12 57.81
CA ILE A 243 -21.79 -13.58 59.07
C ILE A 243 -22.92 -14.45 59.59
N HIS A 244 -23.60 -15.19 58.69
CA HIS A 244 -24.76 -16.00 59.03
C HIS A 244 -24.45 -17.49 59.32
N ILE A 245 -23.18 -17.90 59.17
CA ILE A 245 -22.63 -19.20 59.57
C ILE A 245 -22.01 -19.10 60.93
#